data_95b594ca0732ed1ecdc1b84163c5a7b9
#
_entry.id   95b594ca0732ed1ecdc1b84163c5a7b9
#
_cell.length_a   1.000
_cell.length_b   1.000
_cell.length_c   1.000
_cell.angle_alpha   90.00
_cell.angle_beta   90.00
_cell.angle_gamma   90.00
#
_symmetry.space_group_name_H-M   'P 1'
#
loop_
_entity.id
_entity.type
_entity.pdbx_description
1 polymer ?
#
loop_
_entity_poly.entity_id
_entity_poly.type
_entity_poly.pdbx_seq_one_letter_code
_entity_poly.pdbx_strand_id
1 'polypeptide(L)'
;MQHQVERYLGAESGLNDQRESPHHRGSIVGNKVVWLIGLSGAGKTTIAEAACERYGAELLDGDTIRDFFSNQDFSREGRERHLLGIAKMATLLSKHTPVICSFITPYETVREKILDILPENSVMVHVSPTLEVCEQRDVKGLYAKARSGEISNFTGISDPFDEPKCAHFTLDSSGEHGHTVDDMVNQLSHLFEKNKAVLLPGRWQPLHVGHEWLIQQELDQGKKVVVGIRDTPVSEKAPYSALLRKRMIEHRYADEDVEAWIMPDIEAVSYGRKVGYELREAKDIPAEVFEVSATGVRGGNRANVSERVMDFMIAEGIWDGE
;
A
#
# COMPACT_ATOMS: atom_id res chain seq x y z
N MET A 1 -44.52 13.44 -11.98
CA MET A 1 -43.17 12.99 -11.50
C MET A 1 -43.09 11.47 -11.46
N GLN A 2 -43.63 10.79 -12.51
CA GLN A 2 -43.71 9.31 -12.59
C GLN A 2 -43.25 8.75 -13.95
N HIS A 3 -42.59 9.55 -14.81
CA HIS A 3 -42.20 9.15 -16.16
C HIS A 3 -40.69 9.18 -16.46
N GLN A 4 -39.81 9.11 -15.45
CA GLN A 4 -38.36 9.13 -15.66
C GLN A 4 -37.61 7.91 -15.08
N VAL A 5 -38.30 6.90 -14.57
CA VAL A 5 -37.68 5.69 -13.99
C VAL A 5 -37.74 4.45 -14.92
N GLU A 6 -38.48 4.49 -16.01
CA GLU A 6 -38.70 3.29 -16.87
C GLU A 6 -37.73 3.15 -18.06
N ARG A 7 -36.61 3.86 -18.10
CA ARG A 7 -35.62 3.75 -19.20
C ARG A 7 -34.35 2.95 -18.89
N TYR A 8 -34.28 2.30 -17.73
CA TYR A 8 -33.07 1.52 -17.33
C TYR A 8 -33.31 0.02 -17.11
N LEU A 9 -34.50 -0.50 -17.41
CA LEU A 9 -34.78 -1.93 -17.33
C LEU A 9 -35.36 -2.42 -18.65
N GLY A 10 -34.51 -2.85 -19.55
CA GLY A 10 -35.01 -3.53 -20.76
C GLY A 10 -34.01 -3.58 -21.90
N ALA A 11 -33.06 -4.51 -21.85
CA ALA A 11 -32.52 -5.20 -23.04
C ALA A 11 -31.72 -6.42 -22.56
N GLU A 12 -32.39 -7.51 -22.30
CA GLU A 12 -31.78 -8.84 -22.43
C GLU A 12 -31.69 -9.19 -23.91
N SER A 13 -30.52 -9.57 -24.39
CA SER A 13 -30.32 -10.75 -25.24
C SER A 13 -28.85 -10.84 -25.68
N GLY A 14 -28.17 -11.84 -25.23
CA GLY A 14 -27.29 -12.73 -25.96
C GLY A 14 -26.11 -12.14 -26.69
N LEU A 15 -24.91 -12.29 -26.08
CA LEU A 15 -23.74 -12.83 -26.79
C LEU A 15 -22.66 -13.14 -25.77
N ASN A 16 -22.45 -14.44 -25.67
CA ASN A 16 -21.32 -15.06 -24.99
C ASN A 16 -20.04 -14.65 -25.73
N ASP A 17 -19.21 -13.78 -25.18
CA ASP A 17 -17.84 -13.64 -25.61
C ASP A 17 -16.96 -13.51 -24.34
N GLN A 18 -16.38 -14.65 -23.98
CA GLN A 18 -15.33 -14.75 -22.99
C GLN A 18 -14.09 -14.04 -23.53
N ARG A 19 -13.95 -12.77 -23.25
CA ARG A 19 -12.67 -12.06 -23.21
C ARG A 19 -12.51 -11.52 -21.81
N GLU A 20 -11.84 -12.32 -20.99
CA GLU A 20 -11.19 -11.80 -19.80
C GLU A 20 -10.25 -10.68 -20.25
N SER A 21 -10.67 -9.45 -20.05
CA SER A 21 -9.78 -8.30 -20.08
C SER A 21 -8.79 -8.52 -18.95
N PRO A 22 -7.48 -8.55 -19.19
CA PRO A 22 -6.53 -8.47 -18.11
C PRO A 22 -6.73 -7.09 -17.47
N HIS A 23 -7.41 -7.05 -16.34
CA HIS A 23 -7.38 -5.89 -15.48
C HIS A 23 -5.92 -5.64 -15.13
N HIS A 24 -5.32 -4.67 -15.78
CA HIS A 24 -4.08 -4.06 -15.36
C HIS A 24 -4.27 -3.56 -13.92
N ARG A 25 -3.95 -4.42 -12.98
CA ARG A 25 -3.59 -3.98 -11.64
C ARG A 25 -2.20 -3.38 -11.76
N GLY A 26 -2.13 -2.13 -12.24
CA GLY A 26 -1.02 -1.28 -11.85
C GLY A 26 -0.92 -1.40 -10.34
N SER A 27 0.21 -1.85 -9.83
CA SER A 27 0.51 -1.94 -8.42
C SER A 27 0.38 -0.52 -7.82
N ILE A 28 -0.84 -0.14 -7.48
CA ILE A 28 -1.02 0.89 -6.46
C ILE A 28 -0.51 0.17 -5.22
N VAL A 29 0.72 0.49 -4.81
CA VAL A 29 1.20 0.16 -3.47
C VAL A 29 0.26 0.90 -2.55
N GLY A 30 -0.89 0.27 -2.27
CA GLY A 30 -1.92 0.81 -1.41
C GLY A 30 -1.32 1.02 -0.03
N ASN A 31 -1.77 2.04 0.66
CA ASN A 31 -1.39 2.24 2.04
C ASN A 31 -1.66 0.96 2.83
N LYS A 32 -0.72 0.57 3.70
CA LYS A 32 -0.82 -0.67 4.47
C LYS A 32 -1.94 -0.60 5.51
N VAL A 33 -2.52 -1.76 5.81
CA VAL A 33 -3.31 -1.95 7.03
C VAL A 33 -2.43 -2.68 8.03
N VAL A 34 -2.23 -2.08 9.20
CA VAL A 34 -1.58 -2.70 10.36
C VAL A 34 -2.66 -3.10 11.34
N TRP A 35 -2.83 -4.40 11.58
CA TRP A 35 -3.84 -4.93 12.46
C TRP A 35 -3.22 -5.41 13.78
N LEU A 36 -3.39 -4.62 14.86
CA LEU A 36 -2.90 -4.97 16.18
C LEU A 36 -3.90 -5.91 16.88
N ILE A 37 -3.41 -7.07 17.30
CA ILE A 37 -4.18 -8.04 18.08
C ILE A 37 -3.60 -8.23 19.48
N GLY A 38 -4.38 -8.73 20.41
CA GLY A 38 -3.94 -9.02 21.78
C GLY A 38 -5.05 -8.84 22.80
N LEU A 39 -4.81 -9.25 24.03
CA LEU A 39 -5.78 -9.20 25.14
C LEU A 39 -6.24 -7.77 25.48
N SER A 40 -7.33 -7.64 26.20
CA SER A 40 -7.71 -6.37 26.83
C SER A 40 -6.57 -5.91 27.74
N GLY A 41 -6.27 -4.59 27.78
CA GLY A 41 -5.15 -4.09 28.61
C GLY A 41 -3.74 -4.36 28.05
N ALA A 42 -3.60 -5.01 26.86
CA ALA A 42 -2.30 -5.26 26.26
C ALA A 42 -1.57 -4.00 25.76
N GLY A 43 -2.23 -2.85 25.69
CA GLY A 43 -1.62 -1.59 25.22
C GLY A 43 -1.82 -1.30 23.75
N LYS A 44 -2.63 -2.08 23.02
CA LYS A 44 -2.89 -1.92 21.58
C LYS A 44 -3.30 -0.50 21.20
N THR A 45 -4.30 0.06 21.86
CA THR A 45 -4.84 1.40 21.57
C THR A 45 -3.76 2.47 21.79
N THR A 46 -3.01 2.39 22.88
CA THR A 46 -1.93 3.34 23.19
C THR A 46 -0.83 3.32 22.09
N ILE A 47 -0.43 2.12 21.66
CA ILE A 47 0.54 1.97 20.57
C ILE A 47 -0.05 2.49 19.26
N ALA A 48 -1.33 2.16 18.98
CA ALA A 48 -2.01 2.57 17.76
C ALA A 48 -2.15 4.09 17.65
N GLU A 49 -2.57 4.77 18.73
CA GLU A 49 -2.69 6.23 18.80
C GLU A 49 -1.35 6.92 18.54
N ALA A 50 -0.28 6.49 19.23
CA ALA A 50 1.05 7.04 19.05
C ALA A 50 1.61 6.78 17.64
N ALA A 51 1.32 5.61 17.06
CA ALA A 51 1.72 5.30 15.69
C ALA A 51 0.90 6.10 14.65
N CYS A 52 -0.40 6.31 14.87
CA CYS A 52 -1.23 7.16 14.00
C CYS A 52 -0.75 8.60 14.00
N GLU A 53 -0.43 9.16 15.17
CA GLU A 53 0.12 10.50 15.29
C GLU A 53 1.46 10.64 14.54
N ARG A 54 2.36 9.65 14.68
CA ARG A 54 3.68 9.67 14.07
C ARG A 54 3.67 9.47 12.57
N TYR A 55 2.86 8.56 12.05
CA TYR A 55 2.89 8.12 10.65
C TYR A 55 1.73 8.67 9.80
N GLY A 56 0.82 9.43 10.38
CA GLY A 56 -0.34 9.99 9.68
C GLY A 56 -1.32 8.89 9.23
N ALA A 57 -1.52 7.87 10.05
CA ALA A 57 -2.46 6.78 9.79
C ALA A 57 -3.83 7.05 10.42
N GLU A 58 -4.89 6.47 9.85
CA GLU A 58 -6.22 6.46 10.44
C GLU A 58 -6.37 5.31 11.44
N LEU A 59 -6.98 5.60 12.60
CA LEU A 59 -7.21 4.63 13.64
C LEU A 59 -8.62 4.02 13.57
N LEU A 60 -8.69 2.69 13.51
CA LEU A 60 -9.91 1.93 13.79
C LEU A 60 -9.75 1.21 15.13
N ASP A 61 -10.31 1.78 16.19
CA ASP A 61 -10.26 1.22 17.55
C ASP A 61 -11.53 0.45 17.88
N GLY A 62 -11.37 -0.68 18.58
CA GLY A 62 -12.45 -1.62 18.84
C GLY A 62 -13.61 -1.04 19.66
N ASP A 63 -13.34 -0.23 20.68
CA ASP A 63 -14.37 0.37 21.51
C ASP A 63 -15.08 1.49 20.76
N THR A 64 -14.33 2.38 20.13
CA THR A 64 -14.84 3.49 19.33
C THR A 64 -15.76 3.02 18.21
N ILE A 65 -15.34 1.99 17.48
CA ILE A 65 -16.14 1.46 16.36
C ILE A 65 -17.39 0.71 16.87
N ARG A 66 -17.30 0.00 17.98
CA ARG A 66 -18.50 -0.63 18.59
C ARG A 66 -19.50 0.39 19.05
N ASP A 67 -19.05 1.46 19.69
CA ASP A 67 -19.91 2.55 20.12
C ASP A 67 -20.59 3.23 18.92
N PHE A 68 -19.82 3.56 17.89
CA PHE A 68 -20.33 4.15 16.65
C PHE A 68 -21.46 3.32 15.99
N PHE A 69 -21.30 1.99 15.95
CA PHE A 69 -22.31 1.09 15.39
C PHE A 69 -23.33 0.59 16.41
N SER A 70 -23.28 1.03 17.67
CA SER A 70 -24.12 0.54 18.79
C SER A 70 -24.10 -0.99 18.90
N ASN A 71 -22.94 -1.62 18.64
CA ASN A 71 -22.80 -3.07 18.57
C ASN A 71 -22.41 -3.67 19.92
N GLN A 72 -23.39 -4.29 20.61
CA GLN A 72 -23.23 -4.95 21.88
C GLN A 72 -23.17 -6.49 21.77
N ASP A 73 -23.08 -7.05 20.57
CA ASP A 73 -22.97 -8.50 20.35
C ASP A 73 -21.52 -8.98 20.56
N PHE A 74 -21.27 -9.60 21.72
CA PHE A 74 -19.98 -10.19 22.08
C PHE A 74 -19.98 -11.73 21.96
N SER A 75 -21.02 -12.33 21.35
CA SER A 75 -20.99 -13.73 20.96
C SER A 75 -19.85 -14.01 19.97
N ARG A 76 -19.45 -15.27 19.80
CA ARG A 76 -18.42 -15.65 18.83
C ARG A 76 -18.79 -15.19 17.43
N GLU A 77 -20.00 -15.45 17.01
CA GLU A 77 -20.53 -15.09 15.68
C GLU A 77 -20.64 -13.55 15.53
N GLY A 78 -21.04 -12.86 16.59
CA GLY A 78 -21.11 -11.41 16.62
C GLY A 78 -19.75 -10.75 16.50
N ARG A 79 -18.74 -11.30 17.20
CA ARG A 79 -17.34 -10.84 17.09
C ARG A 79 -16.80 -11.07 15.67
N GLU A 80 -16.99 -12.27 15.11
CA GLU A 80 -16.54 -12.59 13.75
C GLU A 80 -17.16 -11.64 12.73
N ARG A 81 -18.49 -11.51 12.73
CA ARG A 81 -19.21 -10.62 11.80
C ARG A 81 -18.71 -9.17 11.89
N HIS A 82 -18.50 -8.69 13.10
CA HIS A 82 -18.00 -7.34 13.36
C HIS A 82 -16.59 -7.16 12.78
N LEU A 83 -15.65 -8.04 13.13
CA LEU A 83 -14.26 -7.94 12.71
C LEU A 83 -14.10 -8.06 11.19
N LEU A 84 -14.85 -8.95 10.52
CA LEU A 84 -14.83 -9.04 9.05
C LEU A 84 -15.42 -7.78 8.40
N GLY A 85 -16.42 -7.14 9.02
CA GLY A 85 -16.92 -5.84 8.58
C GLY A 85 -15.86 -4.75 8.68
N ILE A 86 -15.10 -4.72 9.78
CA ILE A 86 -13.99 -3.78 9.98
C ILE A 86 -12.86 -4.03 8.98
N ALA A 87 -12.52 -5.28 8.67
CA ALA A 87 -11.51 -5.60 7.67
C ALA A 87 -11.86 -5.03 6.28
N LYS A 88 -13.13 -5.12 5.88
CA LYS A 88 -13.62 -4.50 4.64
C LYS A 88 -13.52 -2.97 4.69
N MET A 89 -13.87 -2.36 5.81
CA MET A 89 -13.76 -0.90 6.00
C MET A 89 -12.29 -0.45 5.96
N ALA A 90 -11.40 -1.15 6.65
CA ALA A 90 -9.96 -0.89 6.62
C ALA A 90 -9.40 -0.99 5.20
N THR A 91 -9.83 -1.99 4.41
CA THR A 91 -9.46 -2.14 3.00
C THR A 91 -9.93 -0.95 2.14
N LEU A 92 -11.10 -0.39 2.42
CA LEU A 92 -11.58 0.79 1.68
C LEU A 92 -10.79 2.05 2.05
N LEU A 93 -10.52 2.27 3.34
CA LEU A 93 -9.76 3.42 3.83
C LEU A 93 -8.30 3.36 3.38
N SER A 94 -7.70 2.17 3.33
CA SER A 94 -6.30 1.99 2.93
C SER A 94 -6.00 2.39 1.48
N LYS A 95 -7.02 2.62 0.66
CA LYS A 95 -6.83 3.20 -0.68
C LYS A 95 -6.37 4.66 -0.64
N HIS A 96 -6.56 5.34 0.49
CA HIS A 96 -6.29 6.78 0.62
C HIS A 96 -5.27 7.11 1.69
N THR A 97 -5.19 6.31 2.75
CA THR A 97 -4.35 6.57 3.93
C THR A 97 -3.91 5.25 4.57
N PRO A 98 -2.75 5.18 5.24
CA PRO A 98 -2.43 4.04 6.09
C PRO A 98 -3.49 3.87 7.18
N VAL A 99 -3.80 2.63 7.55
CA VAL A 99 -4.82 2.34 8.57
C VAL A 99 -4.21 1.47 9.66
N ILE A 100 -4.45 1.81 10.91
CA ILE A 100 -4.11 0.99 12.06
C ILE A 100 -5.39 0.52 12.72
N CYS A 101 -5.55 -0.80 12.84
CA CYS A 101 -6.68 -1.45 13.50
C CYS A 101 -6.24 -1.93 14.88
N SER A 102 -6.98 -1.60 15.93
CA SER A 102 -6.72 -2.00 17.33
C SER A 102 -7.88 -2.84 17.86
N PHE A 103 -7.77 -4.18 17.79
CA PHE A 103 -8.83 -5.11 18.17
C PHE A 103 -8.27 -6.32 18.93
N ILE A 104 -9.06 -6.93 19.82
CA ILE A 104 -8.65 -8.16 20.53
C ILE A 104 -8.42 -9.29 19.51
N THR A 105 -9.36 -9.52 18.60
CA THR A 105 -9.34 -10.56 17.55
C THR A 105 -8.93 -11.93 18.08
N PRO A 106 -9.78 -12.57 18.94
CA PRO A 106 -9.35 -13.69 19.77
C PRO A 106 -9.11 -15.00 19.01
N TYR A 107 -9.79 -15.23 17.88
CA TYR A 107 -9.84 -16.52 17.21
C TYR A 107 -8.94 -16.56 15.97
N GLU A 108 -8.07 -17.59 15.86
CA GLU A 108 -7.14 -17.74 14.73
C GLU A 108 -7.86 -17.84 13.39
N THR A 109 -8.94 -18.60 13.33
CA THR A 109 -9.75 -18.73 12.11
C THR A 109 -10.35 -17.42 11.61
N VAL A 110 -10.60 -16.47 12.52
CA VAL A 110 -11.08 -15.13 12.16
C VAL A 110 -9.95 -14.24 11.69
N ARG A 111 -8.74 -14.39 12.27
CA ARG A 111 -7.53 -13.66 11.83
C ARG A 111 -7.15 -14.03 10.40
N GLU A 112 -7.18 -15.33 10.07
CA GLU A 112 -6.95 -15.81 8.70
C GLU A 112 -7.94 -15.18 7.71
N LYS A 113 -9.24 -15.21 8.01
CA LYS A 113 -10.27 -14.57 7.18
C LYS A 113 -10.08 -13.05 7.04
N ILE A 114 -9.58 -12.38 8.08
CA ILE A 114 -9.25 -10.95 8.02
C ILE A 114 -8.11 -10.73 7.03
N LEU A 115 -7.04 -11.51 7.10
CA LEU A 115 -5.90 -11.41 6.18
C LEU A 115 -6.32 -11.65 4.74
N ASP A 116 -7.25 -12.57 4.46
CA ASP A 116 -7.81 -12.81 3.12
C ASP A 116 -8.60 -11.59 2.57
N ILE A 117 -9.14 -10.75 3.44
CA ILE A 117 -9.91 -9.55 3.05
C ILE A 117 -8.99 -8.34 2.87
N LEU A 118 -7.96 -8.22 3.69
CA LEU A 118 -7.06 -7.07 3.70
C LEU A 118 -6.17 -7.04 2.44
N PRO A 119 -5.64 -5.88 2.04
CA PRO A 119 -4.63 -5.80 0.99
C PRO A 119 -3.43 -6.72 1.28
N GLU A 120 -2.83 -7.28 0.24
CA GLU A 120 -1.73 -8.27 0.34
C GLU A 120 -0.53 -7.78 1.18
N ASN A 121 -0.28 -6.47 1.16
CA ASN A 121 0.81 -5.85 1.93
C ASN A 121 0.42 -5.50 3.38
N SER A 122 -0.74 -5.97 3.87
CA SER A 122 -1.19 -5.74 5.23
C SER A 122 -0.43 -6.61 6.23
N VAL A 123 -0.32 -6.13 7.46
CA VAL A 123 0.47 -6.78 8.51
C VAL A 123 -0.36 -6.95 9.77
N MET A 124 -0.38 -8.16 10.31
CA MET A 124 -0.97 -8.47 11.61
C MET A 124 0.13 -8.54 12.68
N VAL A 125 -0.04 -7.80 13.77
CA VAL A 125 0.94 -7.65 14.84
C VAL A 125 0.33 -8.06 16.17
N HIS A 126 0.98 -8.98 16.85
CA HIS A 126 0.56 -9.42 18.18
C HIS A 126 1.20 -8.53 19.27
N VAL A 127 0.37 -7.79 19.98
CA VAL A 127 0.79 -7.05 21.18
C VAL A 127 0.61 -8.01 22.38
N SER A 128 1.73 -8.53 22.89
CA SER A 128 1.78 -9.73 23.74
C SER A 128 2.41 -9.50 25.11
N PRO A 129 1.72 -8.85 26.04
CA PRO A 129 2.03 -9.00 27.45
C PRO A 129 1.40 -10.28 27.99
N THR A 130 1.84 -10.78 29.13
CA THR A 130 1.16 -11.92 29.77
C THR A 130 -0.24 -11.55 30.27
N LEU A 131 -1.07 -12.56 30.49
CA LEU A 131 -2.43 -12.34 31.04
C LEU A 131 -2.36 -11.64 32.39
N GLU A 132 -1.42 -12.01 33.24
CA GLU A 132 -1.19 -11.44 34.57
C GLU A 132 -0.91 -9.94 34.47
N VAL A 133 -0.09 -9.51 33.50
CA VAL A 133 0.21 -8.10 33.26
C VAL A 133 -1.05 -7.37 32.81
N CYS A 134 -1.87 -7.97 31.95
CA CYS A 134 -3.13 -7.39 31.52
C CYS A 134 -4.11 -7.24 32.69
N GLU A 135 -4.23 -8.26 33.55
CA GLU A 135 -5.07 -8.24 34.76
C GLU A 135 -4.58 -7.18 35.78
N GLN A 136 -3.27 -7.06 35.98
CA GLN A 136 -2.71 -6.04 36.87
C GLN A 136 -3.01 -4.62 36.36
N ARG A 137 -2.96 -4.42 35.05
CA ARG A 137 -3.30 -3.12 34.47
C ARG A 137 -4.77 -2.77 34.60
N ASP A 138 -5.63 -3.73 34.32
CA ASP A 138 -7.11 -3.68 34.30
C ASP A 138 -7.73 -2.27 34.20
N VAL A 139 -7.25 -1.47 33.28
CA VAL A 139 -7.52 -0.02 33.13
C VAL A 139 -9.04 0.29 33.13
N LYS A 140 -9.85 -0.66 32.70
CA LYS A 140 -11.32 -0.53 32.55
C LYS A 140 -12.08 -1.30 33.62
N GLY A 141 -11.42 -1.99 34.55
CA GLY A 141 -12.05 -2.84 35.58
C GLY A 141 -12.77 -4.06 34.99
N LEU A 142 -12.43 -4.44 33.74
CA LEU A 142 -13.15 -5.52 33.05
C LEU A 142 -12.69 -6.90 33.51
N TYR A 143 -11.42 -7.08 33.89
CA TYR A 143 -10.91 -8.34 34.43
C TYR A 143 -11.55 -8.66 35.79
N ALA A 144 -11.65 -7.67 36.68
CA ALA A 144 -12.33 -7.81 37.96
C ALA A 144 -13.78 -8.27 37.78
N LYS A 145 -14.52 -7.67 36.83
CA LYS A 145 -15.90 -8.03 36.51
C LYS A 145 -16.00 -9.41 35.84
N ALA A 146 -15.05 -9.80 35.02
CA ALA A 146 -15.02 -11.13 34.41
C ALA A 146 -14.76 -12.21 35.47
N ARG A 147 -13.83 -11.95 36.40
CA ARG A 147 -13.53 -12.87 37.52
C ARG A 147 -14.69 -13.00 38.52
N SER A 148 -15.46 -11.93 38.76
CA SER A 148 -16.67 -11.98 39.57
C SER A 148 -17.87 -12.64 38.88
N GLY A 149 -17.78 -12.95 37.58
CA GLY A 149 -18.86 -13.53 36.78
C GLY A 149 -19.91 -12.50 36.30
N GLU A 150 -19.66 -11.20 36.48
CA GLU A 150 -20.53 -10.14 35.94
C GLU A 150 -20.47 -10.05 34.42
N ILE A 151 -19.32 -10.39 33.82
CA ILE A 151 -19.13 -10.42 32.38
C ILE A 151 -18.89 -11.86 31.93
N SER A 152 -19.72 -12.36 31.03
CA SER A 152 -19.55 -13.63 30.34
C SER A 152 -18.79 -13.44 29.06
N ASN A 153 -18.19 -14.51 28.51
CA ASN A 153 -17.46 -14.52 27.23
C ASN A 153 -16.31 -13.49 27.17
N PHE A 154 -15.61 -13.31 28.29
CA PHE A 154 -14.47 -12.38 28.35
C PHE A 154 -13.20 -13.09 27.91
N THR A 155 -12.58 -12.58 26.82
CA THR A 155 -11.39 -13.17 26.21
C THR A 155 -10.22 -13.24 27.20
N GLY A 156 -9.63 -14.41 27.34
CA GLY A 156 -8.52 -14.70 28.27
C GLY A 156 -8.99 -15.18 29.65
N ILE A 157 -10.29 -15.11 29.99
CA ILE A 157 -10.85 -15.60 31.27
C ILE A 157 -11.89 -16.70 31.03
N SER A 158 -13.03 -16.36 30.42
CA SER A 158 -14.13 -17.29 30.15
C SER A 158 -14.31 -17.60 28.66
N ASP A 159 -13.57 -16.94 27.80
CA ASP A 159 -13.52 -17.15 26.36
C ASP A 159 -12.04 -17.25 25.92
N PRO A 160 -11.68 -18.15 25.01
CA PRO A 160 -10.29 -18.37 24.63
C PRO A 160 -9.70 -17.20 23.84
N PHE A 161 -8.37 -17.06 23.94
CA PHE A 161 -7.55 -16.31 23.02
C PHE A 161 -6.61 -17.31 22.34
N ASP A 162 -6.88 -17.65 21.08
CA ASP A 162 -6.09 -18.60 20.34
C ASP A 162 -4.67 -18.07 20.13
N GLU A 163 -3.68 -18.97 20.09
CA GLU A 163 -2.30 -18.61 19.76
C GLU A 163 -2.25 -17.95 18.38
N PRO A 164 -1.64 -16.74 18.24
CA PRO A 164 -1.65 -16.01 16.97
C PRO A 164 -0.58 -16.53 16.00
N LYS A 165 -0.83 -17.64 15.33
CA LYS A 165 0.08 -18.27 14.38
C LYS A 165 0.24 -17.48 13.09
N CYS A 166 -0.80 -16.74 12.67
CA CYS A 166 -0.77 -15.90 11.47
C CYS A 166 -0.22 -14.49 11.73
N ALA A 167 0.19 -14.15 12.96
CA ALA A 167 0.81 -12.86 13.23
C ALA A 167 2.19 -12.78 12.57
N HIS A 168 2.47 -11.68 11.88
CA HIS A 168 3.73 -11.46 11.17
C HIS A 168 4.89 -11.21 12.13
N PHE A 169 4.62 -10.55 13.27
CA PHE A 169 5.56 -10.39 14.37
C PHE A 169 4.84 -10.03 15.67
N THR A 170 5.59 -10.08 16.78
CA THR A 170 5.08 -9.82 18.12
C THR A 170 5.79 -8.63 18.73
N LEU A 171 5.01 -7.75 19.38
CA LEU A 171 5.50 -6.66 20.23
C LEU A 171 5.34 -7.05 21.69
N ASP A 172 6.44 -7.15 22.41
CA ASP A 172 6.39 -7.35 23.85
C ASP A 172 6.08 -6.03 24.56
N SER A 173 4.90 -5.97 25.13
CA SER A 173 4.43 -4.82 25.92
C SER A 173 4.35 -5.12 27.42
N SER A 174 5.02 -6.18 27.91
CA SER A 174 5.03 -6.56 29.32
C SER A 174 5.62 -5.47 30.23
N GLY A 175 6.58 -4.73 29.69
CA GLY A 175 7.40 -3.78 30.44
C GLY A 175 8.62 -4.45 31.12
N GLU A 176 8.76 -5.76 31.05
CA GLU A 176 9.85 -6.51 31.68
C GLU A 176 11.22 -6.17 31.08
N HIS A 177 11.24 -5.82 29.80
CA HIS A 177 12.47 -5.42 29.08
C HIS A 177 12.64 -3.91 28.96
N GLY A 178 11.84 -3.11 29.67
CA GLY A 178 11.91 -1.64 29.68
C GLY A 178 11.48 -0.99 28.36
N HIS A 179 10.81 -1.72 27.47
CA HIS A 179 10.28 -1.16 26.21
C HIS A 179 9.22 -0.10 26.49
N THR A 180 9.43 1.10 25.97
CA THR A 180 8.49 2.20 26.00
C THR A 180 7.50 2.10 24.85
N VAL A 181 6.43 2.89 24.88
CA VAL A 181 5.49 3.02 23.73
C VAL A 181 6.27 3.49 22.49
N ASP A 182 7.20 4.42 22.66
CA ASP A 182 8.07 4.90 21.58
C ASP A 182 8.91 3.79 20.93
N ASP A 183 9.47 2.88 21.74
CA ASP A 183 10.25 1.75 21.22
C ASP A 183 9.36 0.82 20.39
N MET A 184 8.13 0.55 20.86
CA MET A 184 7.17 -0.28 20.13
C MET A 184 6.71 0.39 18.82
N VAL A 185 6.46 1.70 18.83
CA VAL A 185 6.12 2.48 17.64
C VAL A 185 7.30 2.51 16.67
N ASN A 186 8.54 2.63 17.14
CA ASN A 186 9.73 2.56 16.30
C ASN A 186 9.88 1.19 15.61
N GLN A 187 9.52 0.10 16.27
CA GLN A 187 9.49 -1.22 15.64
C GLN A 187 8.48 -1.32 14.49
N LEU A 188 7.45 -0.48 14.48
CA LEU A 188 6.49 -0.38 13.39
C LEU A 188 6.96 0.52 12.23
N SER A 189 8.05 1.28 12.39
CA SER A 189 8.49 2.32 11.43
C SER A 189 8.61 1.78 10.01
N HIS A 190 9.24 0.62 9.84
CA HIS A 190 9.45 -0.02 8.54
C HIS A 190 8.15 -0.34 7.79
N LEU A 191 7.00 -0.42 8.50
CA LEU A 191 5.69 -0.63 7.90
C LEU A 191 5.11 0.64 7.26
N PHE A 192 5.54 1.82 7.75
CA PHE A 192 5.03 3.13 7.36
C PHE A 192 6.06 3.98 6.63
N GLU A 193 7.32 3.56 6.63
CA GLU A 193 8.34 4.24 5.83
C GLU A 193 7.91 4.18 4.37
N LYS A 194 7.54 5.33 3.84
CA LYS A 194 7.41 5.50 2.40
C LYS A 194 8.79 5.23 1.84
N ASN A 195 8.94 4.21 1.02
CA ASN A 195 10.18 3.97 0.31
C ASN A 195 10.60 5.30 -0.32
N LYS A 196 11.77 5.79 0.06
CA LYS A 196 12.30 7.03 -0.53
C LYS A 196 12.43 6.77 -2.02
N ALA A 197 11.62 7.46 -2.80
CA ALA A 197 11.65 7.32 -4.25
C ALA A 197 12.75 8.21 -4.82
N VAL A 198 13.36 7.74 -5.90
CA VAL A 198 14.25 8.55 -6.73
C VAL A 198 13.43 9.12 -7.88
N LEU A 199 13.42 10.44 -8.00
CA LEU A 199 12.78 11.13 -9.13
C LEU A 199 13.79 11.26 -10.27
N LEU A 200 13.43 10.72 -11.42
CA LEU A 200 14.17 10.85 -12.67
C LEU A 200 13.40 11.73 -13.67
N PRO A 201 13.64 13.04 -13.70
CA PRO A 201 12.93 13.94 -14.61
C PRO A 201 13.52 13.90 -16.01
N GLY A 202 12.69 13.77 -17.06
CA GLY A 202 13.17 13.68 -18.43
C GLY A 202 12.10 13.87 -19.49
N ARG A 203 12.51 13.83 -20.77
CA ARG A 203 11.58 13.87 -21.91
C ARG A 203 11.07 12.48 -22.31
N TRP A 204 11.93 11.47 -22.19
CA TRP A 204 11.58 10.06 -22.48
C TRP A 204 10.97 9.85 -23.88
N GLN A 205 11.67 10.26 -24.93
CA GLN A 205 11.16 10.42 -26.31
C GLN A 205 11.89 9.57 -27.39
N PRO A 206 11.69 8.25 -27.49
CA PRO A 206 11.00 7.32 -26.60
C PRO A 206 11.88 6.85 -25.44
N LEU A 207 11.37 5.95 -24.62
CA LEU A 207 12.18 5.16 -23.69
C LEU A 207 13.17 4.31 -24.52
N HIS A 208 14.42 4.21 -24.07
CA HIS A 208 15.48 3.45 -24.72
C HIS A 208 16.44 2.89 -23.68
N VAL A 209 17.32 1.97 -24.08
CA VAL A 209 18.21 1.26 -23.15
C VAL A 209 19.04 2.18 -22.25
N GLY A 210 19.40 3.39 -22.70
CA GLY A 210 20.07 4.37 -21.85
C GLY A 210 19.20 4.90 -20.71
N HIS A 211 17.93 5.08 -20.96
CA HIS A 211 16.96 5.43 -19.93
C HIS A 211 16.67 4.24 -18.98
N GLU A 212 16.56 3.05 -19.55
CA GLU A 212 16.33 1.82 -18.78
C GLU A 212 17.52 1.53 -17.86
N TRP A 213 18.75 1.72 -18.33
CA TRP A 213 19.94 1.60 -17.50
C TRP A 213 19.88 2.54 -16.29
N LEU A 214 19.50 3.79 -16.49
CA LEU A 214 19.39 4.78 -15.40
C LEU A 214 18.35 4.38 -14.36
N ILE A 215 17.21 3.86 -14.79
CA ILE A 215 16.15 3.36 -13.91
C ILE A 215 16.65 2.14 -13.14
N GLN A 216 17.31 1.20 -13.83
CA GLN A 216 17.80 -0.04 -13.25
C GLN A 216 18.83 0.19 -12.14
N GLN A 217 19.72 1.19 -12.30
CA GLN A 217 20.70 1.52 -11.27
C GLN A 217 20.06 1.86 -9.90
N GLU A 218 18.87 2.45 -9.89
CA GLU A 218 18.16 2.77 -8.66
C GLU A 218 17.33 1.60 -8.15
N LEU A 219 16.75 0.81 -9.06
CA LEU A 219 16.03 -0.42 -8.72
C LEU A 219 16.95 -1.47 -8.08
N ASP A 220 18.17 -1.65 -8.60
CA ASP A 220 19.18 -2.57 -8.07
C ASP A 220 19.61 -2.22 -6.64
N GLN A 221 19.40 -0.97 -6.23
CA GLN A 221 19.60 -0.50 -4.86
C GLN A 221 18.34 -0.67 -3.99
N GLY A 222 17.30 -1.33 -4.49
CA GLY A 222 16.04 -1.55 -3.79
C GLY A 222 15.20 -0.27 -3.60
N LYS A 223 15.39 0.74 -4.47
CA LYS A 223 14.65 2.01 -4.38
C LYS A 223 13.47 2.01 -5.32
N LYS A 224 12.40 2.66 -4.87
CA LYS A 224 11.29 3.04 -5.75
C LYS A 224 11.74 4.14 -6.70
N VAL A 225 11.37 4.04 -7.97
CA VAL A 225 11.68 5.05 -8.98
C VAL A 225 10.42 5.77 -9.45
N VAL A 226 10.47 7.09 -9.48
CA VAL A 226 9.45 7.94 -10.08
C VAL A 226 10.02 8.55 -11.35
N VAL A 227 9.49 8.18 -12.49
CA VAL A 227 9.86 8.74 -13.79
C VAL A 227 9.02 9.99 -14.03
N GLY A 228 9.65 11.16 -13.91
CA GLY A 228 9.02 12.46 -14.15
C GLY A 228 9.01 12.80 -15.64
N ILE A 229 7.86 12.72 -16.30
CA ILE A 229 7.68 13.01 -17.72
C ILE A 229 7.34 14.47 -17.88
N ARG A 230 8.26 15.25 -18.44
CA ARG A 230 8.01 16.67 -18.73
C ARG A 230 6.94 16.81 -19.82
N ASP A 231 5.86 17.57 -19.54
CA ASP A 231 4.78 17.81 -20.49
C ASP A 231 5.18 18.89 -21.49
N THR A 232 5.97 18.47 -22.48
CA THR A 232 6.43 19.33 -23.57
C THR A 232 5.48 19.23 -24.75
N PRO A 233 5.27 20.33 -25.52
CA PRO A 233 4.49 20.28 -26.75
C PRO A 233 5.00 19.24 -27.74
N VAL A 234 4.08 18.56 -28.43
CA VAL A 234 4.42 17.63 -29.50
C VAL A 234 5.04 18.41 -30.68
N SER A 235 6.16 17.91 -31.20
CA SER A 235 6.90 18.50 -32.32
C SER A 235 7.66 17.41 -33.08
N GLU A 236 8.28 17.74 -34.21
CA GLU A 236 9.14 16.79 -34.92
C GLU A 236 10.28 16.23 -34.04
N LYS A 237 10.81 17.03 -33.13
CA LYS A 237 11.85 16.60 -32.18
C LYS A 237 11.30 15.87 -30.95
N ALA A 238 10.02 15.97 -30.68
CA ALA A 238 9.32 15.37 -29.55
C ALA A 238 7.94 14.84 -29.99
N PRO A 239 7.91 13.77 -30.83
CA PRO A 239 6.67 13.36 -31.50
C PRO A 239 5.67 12.65 -30.58
N TYR A 240 6.09 12.22 -29.40
CA TYR A 240 5.22 11.42 -28.50
C TYR A 240 4.65 12.30 -27.39
N SER A 241 3.32 12.29 -27.24
CA SER A 241 2.63 13.01 -26.15
C SER A 241 3.07 12.52 -24.77
N ALA A 242 2.92 13.34 -23.74
CA ALA A 242 3.24 12.96 -22.36
C ALA A 242 2.45 11.71 -21.93
N LEU A 243 1.19 11.60 -22.34
CA LEU A 243 0.33 10.45 -22.02
C LEU A 243 0.84 9.16 -22.69
N LEU A 244 1.27 9.22 -23.95
CA LEU A 244 1.81 8.06 -24.66
C LEU A 244 3.12 7.57 -24.00
N ARG A 245 4.00 8.51 -23.63
CA ARG A 245 5.25 8.21 -22.93
C ARG A 245 4.99 7.59 -21.54
N LYS A 246 3.98 8.07 -20.83
CA LYS A 246 3.55 7.49 -19.57
C LYS A 246 3.13 6.04 -19.74
N ARG A 247 2.24 5.75 -20.68
CA ARG A 247 1.77 4.38 -20.98
C ARG A 247 2.92 3.45 -21.39
N MET A 248 3.89 3.95 -22.16
CA MET A 248 5.09 3.21 -22.56
C MET A 248 5.93 2.79 -21.34
N ILE A 249 6.15 3.70 -20.38
CA ILE A 249 6.89 3.42 -19.16
C ILE A 249 6.11 2.45 -18.26
N GLU A 250 4.82 2.67 -18.07
CA GLU A 250 3.96 1.78 -17.30
C GLU A 250 3.90 0.37 -17.89
N HIS A 251 3.90 0.24 -19.22
CA HIS A 251 3.96 -1.06 -19.88
C HIS A 251 5.31 -1.76 -19.68
N ARG A 252 6.41 -1.01 -19.82
CA ARG A 252 7.76 -1.56 -19.65
C ARG A 252 8.02 -2.07 -18.25
N TYR A 253 7.53 -1.36 -17.24
CA TYR A 253 7.79 -1.60 -15.82
C TYR A 253 6.57 -2.07 -15.04
N ALA A 254 5.64 -2.79 -15.69
CA ALA A 254 4.39 -3.23 -15.07
C ALA A 254 4.59 -4.08 -13.80
N ASP A 255 5.71 -4.79 -13.71
CA ASP A 255 6.04 -5.72 -12.62
C ASP A 255 7.15 -5.19 -11.70
N GLU A 256 7.54 -3.91 -11.84
CA GLU A 256 8.67 -3.31 -11.13
C GLU A 256 8.23 -2.07 -10.32
N ASP A 257 8.98 -1.67 -9.31
CA ASP A 257 8.63 -0.52 -8.43
C ASP A 257 8.95 0.83 -9.10
N VAL A 258 8.31 1.05 -10.25
CA VAL A 258 8.44 2.25 -11.06
C VAL A 258 7.08 2.91 -11.26
N GLU A 259 6.98 4.20 -10.95
CA GLU A 259 5.82 5.03 -11.25
C GLU A 259 6.15 6.06 -12.33
N ALA A 260 5.21 6.35 -13.21
CA ALA A 260 5.34 7.39 -14.23
C ALA A 260 4.40 8.57 -13.94
N TRP A 261 4.96 9.75 -13.72
CA TRP A 261 4.21 10.98 -13.45
C TRP A 261 4.37 11.99 -14.59
N ILE A 262 3.26 12.52 -15.09
CA ILE A 262 3.29 13.68 -15.98
C ILE A 262 3.45 14.93 -15.10
N MET A 263 4.48 15.71 -15.36
CA MET A 263 4.80 16.92 -14.63
C MET A 263 4.90 18.11 -15.60
N PRO A 264 4.63 19.33 -15.15
CA PRO A 264 4.83 20.51 -16.00
C PRO A 264 6.22 20.55 -16.62
N ASP A 265 6.39 21.21 -17.75
CA ASP A 265 7.72 21.45 -18.31
C ASP A 265 8.50 22.38 -17.36
N ILE A 266 9.52 21.83 -16.72
CA ILE A 266 10.28 22.52 -15.68
C ILE A 266 11.52 23.19 -16.29
N GLU A 267 11.76 24.44 -15.90
CA GLU A 267 12.96 25.19 -16.25
C GLU A 267 14.12 24.90 -15.28
N ALA A 268 13.79 24.76 -13.99
CA ALA A 268 14.78 24.55 -12.95
C ALA A 268 14.20 23.81 -11.75
N VAL A 269 15.07 23.17 -10.98
CA VAL A 269 14.77 22.62 -9.66
C VAL A 269 15.45 23.49 -8.63
N SER A 270 14.63 24.19 -7.82
CA SER A 270 15.13 24.96 -6.68
C SER A 270 14.83 24.23 -5.38
N TYR A 271 15.82 24.16 -4.50
CA TYR A 271 15.66 23.52 -3.20
C TYR A 271 16.22 24.38 -2.08
N GLY A 272 15.53 24.33 -0.93
CA GLY A 272 15.94 25.05 0.28
C GLY A 272 17.04 24.30 1.05
N ARG A 273 17.58 24.93 2.07
CA ARG A 273 18.57 24.29 2.97
C ARG A 273 17.91 23.16 3.75
N LYS A 274 18.61 22.01 3.87
CA LYS A 274 18.20 20.85 4.69
C LYS A 274 16.87 20.20 4.26
N VAL A 275 16.56 20.16 2.97
CA VAL A 275 15.34 19.50 2.47
C VAL A 275 15.39 17.97 2.48
N GLY A 276 16.52 17.37 2.82
CA GLY A 276 16.62 15.93 3.06
C GLY A 276 16.69 15.04 1.83
N TYR A 277 16.86 15.61 0.63
CA TYR A 277 17.15 14.82 -0.58
C TYR A 277 18.52 15.19 -1.18
N GLU A 278 19.05 14.24 -1.94
CA GLU A 278 20.34 14.32 -2.61
C GLU A 278 20.12 14.58 -4.11
N LEU A 279 20.95 15.44 -4.70
CA LEU A 279 21.05 15.57 -6.15
C LEU A 279 22.18 14.68 -6.61
N ARG A 280 21.88 13.76 -7.52
CA ARG A 280 22.85 12.84 -8.09
C ARG A 280 22.94 13.05 -9.60
N GLU A 281 24.14 12.98 -10.10
CA GLU A 281 24.42 12.87 -11.51
C GLU A 281 24.84 11.42 -11.80
N ALA A 282 24.33 10.84 -12.89
CA ALA A 282 24.72 9.51 -13.30
C ALA A 282 26.22 9.49 -13.61
N LYS A 283 26.95 8.56 -12.99
CA LYS A 283 28.39 8.35 -13.17
C LYS A 283 28.64 6.95 -13.73
N ASP A 284 29.81 6.75 -14.29
CA ASP A 284 30.29 5.46 -14.79
C ASP A 284 29.34 4.82 -15.82
N ILE A 285 28.72 5.67 -16.67
CA ILE A 285 27.82 5.24 -17.74
C ILE A 285 28.64 4.42 -18.75
N PRO A 286 28.27 3.15 -19.04
CA PRO A 286 28.93 2.36 -20.05
C PRO A 286 28.95 3.05 -21.43
N ALA A 287 30.01 2.90 -22.19
CA ALA A 287 30.18 3.61 -23.49
C ALA A 287 29.02 3.29 -24.45
N GLU A 288 28.60 2.04 -24.50
CA GLU A 288 27.47 1.58 -25.31
C GLU A 288 26.13 2.21 -24.92
N VAL A 289 25.97 2.59 -23.63
CA VAL A 289 24.78 3.29 -23.12
C VAL A 289 24.88 4.79 -23.35
N PHE A 290 26.08 5.36 -23.19
CA PHE A 290 26.33 6.80 -23.34
C PHE A 290 26.05 7.29 -24.78
N GLU A 291 26.35 6.47 -25.80
CA GLU A 291 26.12 6.80 -27.20
C GLU A 291 24.64 6.71 -27.62
N VAL A 292 23.79 6.10 -26.80
CA VAL A 292 22.37 5.96 -27.14
C VAL A 292 21.65 7.29 -26.99
N SER A 293 20.89 7.68 -27.99
CA SER A 293 20.05 8.87 -27.93
C SER A 293 18.66 8.61 -28.50
N ALA A 294 17.67 9.27 -27.91
CA ALA A 294 16.30 9.23 -28.42
C ALA A 294 16.19 9.70 -29.88
N THR A 295 17.07 10.57 -30.33
CA THR A 295 17.15 11.01 -31.76
C THR A 295 17.61 9.88 -32.66
N GLY A 296 18.63 9.12 -32.26
CA GLY A 296 19.07 7.93 -33.01
C GLY A 296 17.98 6.87 -33.10
N VAL A 297 17.27 6.61 -32.01
CA VAL A 297 16.15 5.66 -31.97
C VAL A 297 15.04 6.09 -32.93
N ARG A 298 14.61 7.36 -32.91
CA ARG A 298 13.62 7.90 -33.86
C ARG A 298 14.12 7.85 -35.32
N GLY A 299 15.42 7.95 -35.53
CA GLY A 299 16.05 7.84 -36.83
C GLY A 299 16.21 6.40 -37.36
N GLY A 300 15.68 5.41 -36.65
CA GLY A 300 15.65 4.00 -37.11
C GLY A 300 16.55 3.04 -36.33
N ASN A 301 17.34 3.50 -35.36
CA ASN A 301 18.17 2.61 -34.54
C ASN A 301 17.30 1.93 -33.43
N ARG A 302 16.47 0.97 -33.84
CA ARG A 302 15.57 0.21 -32.96
C ARG A 302 16.33 -0.78 -32.07
N ALA A 303 17.57 -1.14 -32.39
CA ALA A 303 18.38 -2.04 -31.55
C ALA A 303 18.66 -1.49 -30.15
N ASN A 304 18.49 -0.19 -29.94
CA ASN A 304 18.67 0.47 -28.67
C ASN A 304 17.34 0.59 -27.84
N VAL A 305 16.36 -0.21 -28.18
CA VAL A 305 15.05 -0.25 -27.48
C VAL A 305 14.82 -1.68 -27.01
N SER A 306 14.37 -1.83 -25.77
CA SER A 306 14.05 -3.17 -25.25
C SER A 306 12.82 -3.77 -25.93
N GLU A 307 12.74 -5.10 -25.94
CA GLU A 307 11.65 -5.85 -26.56
C GLU A 307 10.26 -5.37 -26.05
N ARG A 308 10.08 -5.21 -24.73
CA ARG A 308 8.82 -4.72 -24.17
C ARG A 308 8.41 -3.32 -24.67
N VAL A 309 9.38 -2.42 -24.86
CA VAL A 309 9.09 -1.09 -25.40
C VAL A 309 8.77 -1.18 -26.88
N MET A 310 9.48 -2.04 -27.62
CA MET A 310 9.20 -2.30 -29.03
C MET A 310 7.80 -2.85 -29.25
N ASP A 311 7.40 -3.86 -28.48
CA ASP A 311 6.05 -4.45 -28.51
C ASP A 311 4.97 -3.39 -28.27
N PHE A 312 5.19 -2.52 -27.29
CA PHE A 312 4.27 -1.42 -27.03
C PHE A 312 4.16 -0.46 -28.22
N MET A 313 5.29 -0.08 -28.82
CA MET A 313 5.32 0.87 -29.96
C MET A 313 4.64 0.29 -31.20
N ILE A 314 4.78 -1.02 -31.42
CA ILE A 314 4.09 -1.73 -32.51
C ILE A 314 2.58 -1.82 -32.21
N ALA A 315 2.19 -2.19 -30.99
CA ALA A 315 0.79 -2.30 -30.59
C ALA A 315 0.04 -0.96 -30.69
N GLU A 316 0.72 0.16 -30.43
CA GLU A 316 0.16 1.50 -30.61
C GLU A 316 0.18 1.99 -32.08
N GLY A 317 0.67 1.20 -33.01
CA GLY A 317 0.75 1.55 -34.44
C GLY A 317 1.77 2.68 -34.74
N ILE A 318 2.78 2.86 -33.88
CA ILE A 318 3.80 3.89 -34.02
C ILE A 318 4.96 3.38 -34.88
N TRP A 319 5.26 2.11 -34.77
CA TRP A 319 6.30 1.41 -35.52
C TRP A 319 5.72 0.21 -36.28
N ASP A 320 6.29 -0.09 -37.46
CA ASP A 320 5.96 -1.28 -38.21
C ASP A 320 6.63 -2.50 -37.54
N GLY A 321 5.95 -3.64 -37.58
CA GLY A 321 6.42 -4.90 -37.00
C GLY A 321 7.51 -5.62 -37.80
N GLU A 322 8.15 -4.97 -38.82
CA GLU A 322 9.21 -5.50 -39.65
C GLU A 322 10.60 -5.05 -39.19
#